data_89b7a8f29caa6cec67576e4237510de1
#
_entry.id   89b7a8f29caa6cec67576e4237510de1
#
_cell.length_a   1.000
_cell.length_b   1.000
_cell.length_c   1.000
_cell.angle_alpha   90.00
_cell.angle_beta   90.00
_cell.angle_gamma   90.00
#
_symmetry.space_group_name_H-M   'P 1'
#
loop_
_entity.id
_entity.type
_entity.pdbx_description
1 polymer ?
#
loop_
_entity_poly.entity_id
_entity_poly.type
_entity_poly.pdbx_seq_one_letter_code
_entity_poly.pdbx_strand_id
1 'polypeptide(L)'
;MFGTPFEIFGTVHIITIAVIAFVSIFLPKFYKGKADEQISLMKKIIAGVIAAHVIISPYKDLYLLANPYDWRETIPLHMCDLSEIFLIWFLLGGPKILYLCAFFWGLGGATMAILTPDISHHDLDYIFFMIGHGMIIVGIMFATVTLGNRPYAKDIIKVSLITAFVLLPIVYVINLILGEPANFWYLMAKPDGASLMDVFPDPPYHLLYTTPLAIACLLYTSDAADELTS
;
A
#
# COMPACT_ATOMS: atom_id res chain seq x y z
N MET A 1 -16.82 -1.01 21.50
CA MET A 1 -15.71 -1.65 20.77
C MET A 1 -14.59 -0.65 20.48
N PHE A 2 -14.91 0.61 20.35
CA PHE A 2 -13.89 1.65 20.08
C PHE A 2 -12.96 1.79 21.28
N GLY A 3 -11.63 1.77 21.03
CA GLY A 3 -10.61 1.82 22.10
C GLY A 3 -10.34 0.50 22.82
N THR A 4 -10.96 -0.62 22.41
CA THR A 4 -10.57 -1.93 22.94
C THR A 4 -9.22 -2.38 22.37
N PRO A 5 -8.41 -3.17 23.14
CA PRO A 5 -7.17 -3.72 22.64
C PRO A 5 -7.38 -4.46 21.31
N PHE A 6 -6.46 -4.26 20.37
CA PHE A 6 -6.49 -4.98 19.10
C PHE A 6 -6.04 -6.42 19.30
N GLU A 7 -6.74 -7.33 18.67
CA GLU A 7 -6.43 -8.75 18.69
C GLU A 7 -6.32 -9.24 17.24
N ILE A 8 -5.13 -9.70 16.88
CA ILE A 8 -4.87 -10.23 15.53
C ILE A 8 -5.76 -11.46 15.28
N PHE A 9 -6.45 -11.47 14.15
CA PHE A 9 -7.50 -12.44 13.82
C PHE A 9 -8.66 -12.52 14.83
N GLY A 10 -8.80 -11.53 15.72
CA GLY A 10 -10.01 -11.34 16.52
C GLY A 10 -11.24 -11.05 15.64
N THR A 11 -12.43 -11.14 16.21
CA THR A 11 -13.69 -11.04 15.47
C THR A 11 -13.80 -9.79 14.60
N VAL A 12 -13.43 -8.61 15.14
CA VAL A 12 -13.48 -7.34 14.40
C VAL A 12 -12.51 -7.37 13.23
N HIS A 13 -11.29 -7.86 13.44
CA HIS A 13 -10.27 -7.96 12.41
C HIS A 13 -10.68 -8.90 11.27
N ILE A 14 -11.19 -10.10 11.59
CA ILE A 14 -11.68 -11.06 10.58
C ILE A 14 -12.83 -10.47 9.77
N ILE A 15 -13.79 -9.78 10.40
CA ILE A 15 -14.88 -9.12 9.69
C ILE A 15 -14.35 -8.05 8.75
N THR A 16 -13.39 -7.23 9.20
CA THR A 16 -12.77 -6.19 8.37
C THR A 16 -12.06 -6.80 7.17
N ILE A 17 -11.26 -7.85 7.36
CA ILE A 17 -10.61 -8.60 6.26
C ILE A 17 -11.67 -9.13 5.27
N ALA A 18 -12.73 -9.74 5.78
CA ALA A 18 -13.79 -10.29 4.94
C ALA A 18 -14.51 -9.20 4.11
N VAL A 19 -14.77 -8.04 4.70
CA VAL A 19 -15.36 -6.89 4.00
C VAL A 19 -14.41 -6.37 2.91
N ILE A 20 -13.13 -6.17 3.22
CA ILE A 20 -12.13 -5.73 2.23
C ILE A 20 -12.05 -6.73 1.08
N ALA A 21 -11.92 -8.03 1.37
CA ALA A 21 -11.87 -9.07 0.36
C ALA A 21 -13.14 -9.11 -0.49
N PHE A 22 -14.31 -9.03 0.14
CA PHE A 22 -15.59 -8.98 -0.56
C PHE A 22 -15.64 -7.79 -1.53
N VAL A 23 -15.38 -6.58 -1.05
CA VAL A 23 -15.41 -5.36 -1.89
C VAL A 23 -14.39 -5.46 -3.02
N SER A 24 -13.16 -5.93 -2.73
CA SER A 24 -12.08 -6.06 -3.71
C SER A 24 -12.40 -7.05 -4.83
N ILE A 25 -13.22 -8.05 -4.57
CA ILE A 25 -13.61 -9.07 -5.57
C ILE A 25 -14.90 -8.68 -6.29
N PHE A 26 -15.94 -8.27 -5.55
CA PHE A 26 -17.26 -8.10 -6.12
C PHE A 26 -17.43 -6.75 -6.82
N LEU A 27 -16.88 -5.66 -6.30
CA LEU A 27 -16.98 -4.34 -6.93
C LEU A 27 -16.40 -4.33 -8.36
N PRO A 28 -15.16 -4.80 -8.60
CA PRO A 28 -14.60 -4.86 -9.95
C PRO A 28 -15.39 -5.75 -10.90
N LYS A 29 -15.84 -6.92 -10.42
CA LYS A 29 -16.65 -7.84 -11.23
C LYS A 29 -17.99 -7.24 -11.60
N PHE A 30 -18.63 -6.52 -10.67
CA PHE A 30 -19.92 -5.87 -10.90
C PHE A 30 -19.82 -4.77 -11.97
N TYR A 31 -18.71 -4.02 -12.01
CA TYR A 31 -18.50 -2.95 -12.98
C TYR A 31 -17.90 -3.44 -14.31
N LYS A 32 -17.39 -4.66 -14.38
CA LYS A 32 -16.86 -5.24 -15.64
C LYS A 32 -17.98 -5.33 -16.70
N GLY A 33 -17.79 -4.64 -17.82
CA GLY A 33 -18.76 -4.60 -18.92
C GLY A 33 -19.93 -3.63 -18.73
N LYS A 34 -19.91 -2.78 -17.70
CA LYS A 34 -20.86 -1.65 -17.56
C LYS A 34 -20.53 -0.54 -18.56
N ALA A 35 -21.47 0.40 -18.73
CA ALA A 35 -21.28 1.56 -19.59
C ALA A 35 -20.09 2.42 -19.14
N ASP A 36 -19.37 3.01 -20.08
CA ASP A 36 -18.16 3.80 -19.83
C ASP A 36 -18.39 4.94 -18.83
N GLU A 37 -19.57 5.56 -18.85
CA GLU A 37 -19.93 6.60 -17.88
C GLU A 37 -19.95 6.06 -16.43
N GLN A 38 -20.52 4.88 -16.24
CA GLN A 38 -20.59 4.22 -14.91
C GLN A 38 -19.19 3.83 -14.41
N ILE A 39 -18.36 3.28 -15.32
CA ILE A 39 -16.97 2.95 -15.01
C ILE A 39 -16.18 4.23 -14.68
N SER A 40 -16.35 5.30 -15.48
CA SER A 40 -15.69 6.59 -15.25
C SER A 40 -16.09 7.21 -13.92
N LEU A 41 -17.38 7.16 -13.56
CA LEU A 41 -17.85 7.63 -12.26
C LEU A 41 -17.22 6.84 -11.11
N MET A 42 -17.22 5.50 -11.21
CA MET A 42 -16.63 4.65 -10.15
C MET A 42 -15.13 4.87 -10.01
N LYS A 43 -14.38 5.04 -11.10
CA LYS A 43 -12.96 5.44 -11.05
C LYS A 43 -12.75 6.71 -10.23
N LYS A 44 -13.58 7.74 -10.47
CA LYS A 44 -13.50 9.01 -9.75
C LYS A 44 -13.88 8.86 -8.27
N ILE A 45 -14.85 8.01 -7.97
CA ILE A 45 -15.23 7.71 -6.57
C ILE A 45 -14.08 7.02 -5.85
N ILE A 46 -13.50 5.96 -6.43
CA ILE A 46 -12.35 5.26 -5.83
C ILE A 46 -11.18 6.23 -5.64
N ALA A 47 -10.82 6.99 -6.67
CA ALA A 47 -9.75 7.99 -6.59
C ALA A 47 -10.04 9.06 -5.52
N GLY A 48 -11.28 9.50 -5.41
CA GLY A 48 -11.72 10.50 -4.42
C GLY A 48 -11.64 9.96 -2.97
N VAL A 49 -12.03 8.70 -2.75
CA VAL A 49 -11.92 8.06 -1.41
C VAL A 49 -10.45 7.90 -1.02
N ILE A 50 -9.59 7.43 -1.94
CA ILE A 50 -8.15 7.31 -1.68
C ILE A 50 -7.54 8.70 -1.44
N ALA A 51 -7.89 9.71 -2.24
CA ALA A 51 -7.39 11.08 -2.05
C ALA A 51 -7.83 11.67 -0.70
N ALA A 52 -9.07 11.45 -0.29
CA ALA A 52 -9.55 11.87 1.04
C ALA A 52 -8.75 11.18 2.15
N HIS A 53 -8.45 9.88 2.02
CA HIS A 53 -7.61 9.15 2.96
C HIS A 53 -6.20 9.74 3.03
N VAL A 54 -5.50 9.91 1.91
CA VAL A 54 -4.14 10.48 1.86
C VAL A 54 -4.07 11.88 2.47
N ILE A 55 -5.14 12.69 2.31
CA ILE A 55 -5.18 14.05 2.86
C ILE A 55 -5.48 14.05 4.36
N ILE A 56 -6.39 13.20 4.82
CA ILE A 56 -6.91 13.22 6.20
C ILE A 56 -6.05 12.39 7.14
N SER A 57 -5.56 11.24 6.69
CA SER A 57 -4.82 10.28 7.53
C SER A 57 -3.61 10.91 8.26
N PRO A 58 -2.79 11.78 7.66
CA PRO A 58 -1.68 12.43 8.36
C PRO A 58 -2.08 13.24 9.60
N TYR A 59 -3.33 13.68 9.65
CA TYR A 59 -3.83 14.52 10.76
C TYR A 59 -4.52 13.71 11.87
N LYS A 60 -4.64 12.39 11.72
CA LYS A 60 -5.27 11.54 12.75
C LYS A 60 -4.59 11.69 14.12
N ASP A 61 -3.27 11.85 14.15
CA ASP A 61 -2.48 11.96 15.37
C ASP A 61 -2.74 13.25 16.14
N LEU A 62 -3.29 14.28 15.50
CA LEU A 62 -3.81 15.47 16.21
C LEU A 62 -4.98 15.13 17.13
N TYR A 63 -5.71 14.05 16.84
CA TYR A 63 -6.87 13.59 17.62
C TYR A 63 -6.54 12.40 18.51
N LEU A 64 -5.40 11.73 18.27
CA LEU A 64 -4.89 10.62 19.08
C LEU A 64 -3.87 11.19 20.08
N LEU A 65 -4.32 11.52 21.28
CA LEU A 65 -3.49 12.12 22.33
C LEU A 65 -2.29 11.27 22.76
N ALA A 66 -2.22 10.01 22.34
CA ALA A 66 -1.15 9.08 22.70
C ALA A 66 0.14 9.26 21.86
N ASN A 67 0.03 9.79 20.63
CA ASN A 67 1.17 10.01 19.74
C ASN A 67 1.31 11.49 19.45
N PRO A 68 2.43 12.13 19.82
CA PRO A 68 2.67 13.51 19.45
C PRO A 68 2.78 13.61 17.92
N TYR A 69 2.01 14.51 17.32
CA TYR A 69 2.07 14.78 15.89
C TYR A 69 3.44 15.37 15.52
N ASP A 70 4.15 14.69 14.61
CA ASP A 70 5.31 15.24 13.92
C ASP A 70 5.07 15.21 12.41
N TRP A 71 5.03 16.38 11.78
CA TRP A 71 4.79 16.49 10.34
C TRP A 71 5.85 15.77 9.49
N ARG A 72 7.07 15.54 10.03
CA ARG A 72 8.15 14.85 9.34
C ARG A 72 7.90 13.35 9.18
N GLU A 73 7.05 12.78 10.03
CA GLU A 73 6.64 11.36 9.93
C GLU A 73 5.36 11.20 9.11
N THR A 74 4.56 12.26 9.00
CA THR A 74 3.22 12.20 8.41
C THR A 74 3.18 12.54 6.92
N ILE A 75 4.32 12.94 6.33
CA ILE A 75 4.40 13.12 4.87
C ILE A 75 4.11 11.77 4.18
N PRO A 76 3.19 11.72 3.18
CA PRO A 76 2.78 10.46 2.56
C PRO A 76 3.86 9.93 1.59
N LEU A 77 4.95 9.41 2.13
CA LEU A 77 6.12 8.90 1.40
C LEU A 77 6.40 7.42 1.62
N HIS A 78 5.69 6.75 2.52
CA HIS A 78 5.79 5.28 2.62
C HIS A 78 5.32 4.62 1.32
N MET A 79 5.74 3.38 1.07
CA MET A 79 5.37 2.66 -0.16
C MET A 79 3.86 2.55 -0.36
N CYS A 80 3.11 2.40 0.73
CA CYS A 80 1.65 2.34 0.68
C CYS A 80 1.06 3.69 0.26
N ASP A 81 1.56 4.81 0.82
CA ASP A 81 1.12 6.15 0.46
C ASP A 81 1.41 6.46 -1.02
N LEU A 82 2.62 6.12 -1.49
CA LEU A 82 2.97 6.27 -2.90
C LEU A 82 2.08 5.38 -3.80
N SER A 83 1.71 4.19 -3.34
CA SER A 83 0.76 3.33 -4.05
C SER A 83 -0.61 3.98 -4.17
N GLU A 84 -1.09 4.63 -3.11
CA GLU A 84 -2.34 5.41 -3.12
C GLU A 84 -2.26 6.58 -4.11
N ILE A 85 -1.21 7.41 -4.03
CA ILE A 85 -1.00 8.57 -4.91
C ILE A 85 -0.92 8.12 -6.38
N PHE A 86 -0.21 7.04 -6.66
CA PHE A 86 -0.07 6.51 -8.02
C PHE A 86 -1.38 5.92 -8.54
N LEU A 87 -2.17 5.26 -7.68
CA LEU A 87 -3.51 4.80 -8.04
C LEU A 87 -4.45 5.96 -8.35
N ILE A 88 -4.46 7.00 -7.53
CA ILE A 88 -5.26 8.21 -7.80
C ILE A 88 -4.93 8.75 -9.19
N TRP A 89 -3.64 8.99 -9.45
CA TRP A 89 -3.20 9.55 -10.72
C TRP A 89 -3.55 8.62 -11.88
N PHE A 90 -3.30 7.31 -11.76
CA PHE A 90 -3.65 6.33 -12.79
C PHE A 90 -5.16 6.28 -13.06
N LEU A 91 -6.00 6.24 -12.04
CA LEU A 91 -7.46 6.21 -12.18
C LEU A 91 -8.01 7.49 -12.82
N LEU A 92 -7.34 8.61 -12.67
CA LEU A 92 -7.67 9.88 -13.31
C LEU A 92 -7.11 10.04 -14.73
N GLY A 93 -6.46 9.02 -15.29
CA GLY A 93 -5.97 8.99 -16.67
C GLY A 93 -4.45 9.04 -16.83
N GLY A 94 -3.71 8.84 -15.74
CA GLY A 94 -2.25 8.75 -15.76
C GLY A 94 -1.73 7.49 -16.48
N PRO A 95 -0.43 7.45 -16.76
CA PRO A 95 0.20 6.37 -17.52
C PRO A 95 0.20 5.03 -16.76
N LYS A 96 0.18 3.92 -17.51
CA LYS A 96 0.13 2.55 -16.97
C LYS A 96 1.24 2.24 -15.95
N ILE A 97 2.40 2.90 -16.04
CA ILE A 97 3.51 2.67 -15.10
C ILE A 97 3.10 2.95 -13.64
N LEU A 98 2.21 3.91 -13.41
CA LEU A 98 1.71 4.24 -12.06
C LEU A 98 0.89 3.07 -11.48
N TYR A 99 0.02 2.45 -12.31
CA TYR A 99 -0.68 1.24 -11.93
C TYR A 99 0.28 0.08 -11.63
N LEU A 100 1.32 -0.10 -12.45
CA LEU A 100 2.31 -1.17 -12.25
C LEU A 100 3.06 -0.99 -10.92
N CYS A 101 3.50 0.21 -10.62
CA CYS A 101 4.14 0.52 -9.35
C CYS A 101 3.18 0.23 -8.17
N ALA A 102 1.97 0.76 -8.22
CA ALA A 102 0.96 0.51 -7.19
C ALA A 102 0.62 -0.98 -7.06
N PHE A 103 0.55 -1.72 -8.17
CA PHE A 103 0.30 -3.16 -8.17
C PHE A 103 1.40 -3.92 -7.43
N PHE A 104 2.66 -3.74 -7.82
CA PHE A 104 3.77 -4.52 -7.26
C PHE A 104 4.11 -4.12 -5.82
N TRP A 105 3.96 -2.86 -5.45
CA TRP A 105 4.19 -2.42 -4.06
C TRP A 105 2.97 -2.64 -3.18
N GLY A 106 1.80 -2.21 -3.70
CA GLY A 106 0.58 -2.14 -2.90
C GLY A 106 -0.04 -3.51 -2.65
N LEU A 107 -0.08 -4.42 -3.64
CA LEU A 107 -0.77 -5.69 -3.45
C LEU A 107 -0.12 -6.52 -2.34
N GLY A 108 1.19 -6.70 -2.38
CA GLY A 108 1.93 -7.43 -1.35
C GLY A 108 1.94 -6.68 -0.02
N GLY A 109 2.35 -5.39 -0.03
CA GLY A 109 2.47 -4.57 1.17
C GLY A 109 1.13 -4.36 1.87
N ALA A 110 0.08 -3.98 1.15
CA ALA A 110 -1.22 -3.77 1.75
C ALA A 110 -1.86 -5.08 2.26
N THR A 111 -1.65 -6.20 1.56
CA THR A 111 -2.13 -7.50 2.05
C THR A 111 -1.44 -7.89 3.35
N MET A 112 -0.13 -7.77 3.43
CA MET A 112 0.62 -8.04 4.66
C MET A 112 0.20 -7.09 5.79
N ALA A 113 0.06 -5.81 5.52
CA ALA A 113 -0.39 -4.82 6.49
C ALA A 113 -1.80 -5.14 7.03
N ILE A 114 -2.72 -5.57 6.17
CA ILE A 114 -4.08 -5.97 6.61
C ILE A 114 -4.05 -7.25 7.44
N LEU A 115 -3.21 -8.23 7.10
CA LEU A 115 -3.14 -9.50 7.81
C LEU A 115 -2.40 -9.40 9.14
N THR A 116 -1.38 -8.56 9.21
CA THR A 116 -0.52 -8.38 10.39
C THR A 116 -0.30 -6.89 10.68
N PRO A 117 -1.37 -6.15 11.04
CA PRO A 117 -1.27 -4.72 11.27
C PRO A 117 -0.49 -4.41 12.54
N ASP A 118 0.33 -3.37 12.49
CA ASP A 118 1.00 -2.80 13.64
C ASP A 118 0.06 -1.78 14.33
N ILE A 119 -0.90 -2.31 15.07
CA ILE A 119 -1.97 -1.54 15.73
C ILE A 119 -2.21 -2.10 17.11
N SER A 120 -2.34 -1.23 18.09
CA SER A 120 -2.55 -1.61 19.49
C SER A 120 -4.03 -1.67 19.91
N HIS A 121 -4.89 -0.86 19.31
CA HIS A 121 -6.29 -0.71 19.71
C HIS A 121 -7.23 -0.56 18.51
N HIS A 122 -8.52 -0.90 18.72
CA HIS A 122 -9.58 -0.60 17.77
C HIS A 122 -10.04 0.86 17.95
N ASP A 123 -9.31 1.78 17.36
CA ASP A 123 -9.57 3.23 17.43
C ASP A 123 -9.54 3.88 16.04
N LEU A 124 -9.32 5.18 15.96
CA LEU A 124 -9.23 5.89 14.68
C LEU A 124 -8.04 5.42 13.84
N ASP A 125 -6.93 5.05 14.49
CA ASP A 125 -5.75 4.55 13.78
C ASP A 125 -6.07 3.24 13.06
N TYR A 126 -6.75 2.30 13.74
CA TYR A 126 -7.26 1.08 13.11
C TYR A 126 -8.13 1.35 11.89
N ILE A 127 -9.07 2.31 12.02
CA ILE A 127 -10.01 2.63 10.94
C ILE A 127 -9.25 3.20 9.73
N PHE A 128 -8.40 4.21 9.94
CA PHE A 128 -7.63 4.80 8.84
C PHE A 128 -6.68 3.79 8.22
N PHE A 129 -5.98 3.02 9.03
CA PHE A 129 -5.07 1.99 8.56
C PHE A 129 -5.76 0.97 7.64
N MET A 130 -6.91 0.44 8.08
CA MET A 130 -7.67 -0.57 7.30
C MET A 130 -8.33 0.02 6.07
N ILE A 131 -8.80 1.28 6.11
CA ILE A 131 -9.36 1.96 4.92
C ILE A 131 -8.26 2.18 3.89
N GLY A 132 -7.12 2.75 4.26
CA GLY A 132 -6.03 3.04 3.32
C GLY A 132 -5.56 1.77 2.61
N HIS A 133 -5.13 0.77 3.38
CA HIS A 133 -4.64 -0.49 2.81
C HIS A 133 -5.73 -1.24 2.03
N GLY A 134 -6.97 -1.24 2.52
CA GLY A 134 -8.11 -1.83 1.82
C GLY A 134 -8.39 -1.14 0.48
N MET A 135 -8.33 0.18 0.43
CA MET A 135 -8.57 0.95 -0.80
C MET A 135 -7.44 0.78 -1.82
N ILE A 136 -6.20 0.54 -1.40
CA ILE A 136 -5.12 0.13 -2.31
C ILE A 136 -5.52 -1.15 -3.04
N ILE A 137 -5.95 -2.19 -2.32
CA ILE A 137 -6.36 -3.47 -2.92
C ILE A 137 -7.57 -3.28 -3.83
N VAL A 138 -8.61 -2.57 -3.38
CA VAL A 138 -9.81 -2.27 -4.18
C VAL A 138 -9.44 -1.56 -5.48
N GLY A 139 -8.59 -0.52 -5.41
CA GLY A 139 -8.15 0.26 -6.57
C GLY A 139 -7.35 -0.58 -7.57
N ILE A 140 -6.41 -1.40 -7.09
CA ILE A 140 -5.64 -2.34 -7.90
C ILE A 140 -6.56 -3.35 -8.59
N MET A 141 -7.46 -3.99 -7.84
CA MET A 141 -8.39 -4.98 -8.39
C MET A 141 -9.36 -4.36 -9.39
N PHE A 142 -9.81 -3.13 -9.16
CA PHE A 142 -10.64 -2.40 -10.12
C PHE A 142 -9.87 -2.09 -11.40
N ALA A 143 -8.63 -1.62 -11.29
CA ALA A 143 -7.77 -1.37 -12.43
C ALA A 143 -7.47 -2.66 -13.24
N THR A 144 -7.29 -3.78 -12.56
CA THR A 144 -6.99 -5.08 -13.18
C THR A 144 -8.22 -5.68 -13.86
N VAL A 145 -9.32 -5.83 -13.11
CA VAL A 145 -10.48 -6.62 -13.56
C VAL A 145 -11.44 -5.79 -14.41
N THR A 146 -11.73 -4.55 -13.99
CA THR A 146 -12.71 -3.69 -14.69
C THR A 146 -12.08 -2.98 -15.87
N LEU A 147 -10.87 -2.40 -15.68
CA LEU A 147 -10.19 -1.63 -16.74
C LEU A 147 -9.28 -2.52 -17.62
N GLY A 148 -9.15 -3.81 -17.32
CA GLY A 148 -8.38 -4.78 -18.12
C GLY A 148 -6.86 -4.57 -18.09
N ASN A 149 -6.34 -3.83 -17.11
CA ASN A 149 -4.90 -3.67 -16.99
C ASN A 149 -4.28 -4.94 -16.39
N ARG A 150 -3.29 -5.50 -17.09
CA ARG A 150 -2.57 -6.68 -16.61
C ARG A 150 -1.11 -6.35 -16.42
N PRO A 151 -0.51 -6.68 -15.27
CA PRO A 151 0.93 -6.71 -15.11
C PRO A 151 1.50 -7.95 -15.80
N TYR A 152 2.72 -7.86 -16.28
CA TYR A 152 3.48 -8.98 -16.85
C TYR A 152 4.78 -9.14 -16.08
N ALA A 153 5.38 -10.34 -16.10
CA ALA A 153 6.65 -10.63 -15.44
C ALA A 153 7.76 -9.60 -15.80
N LYS A 154 7.85 -9.21 -17.07
CA LYS A 154 8.79 -8.17 -17.54
C LYS A 154 8.58 -6.78 -16.89
N ASP A 155 7.37 -6.49 -16.43
CA ASP A 155 7.07 -5.20 -15.79
C ASP A 155 7.71 -5.11 -14.40
N ILE A 156 7.99 -6.26 -13.75
CA ILE A 156 8.70 -6.31 -12.47
C ILE A 156 10.07 -5.66 -12.59
N ILE A 157 10.82 -6.02 -13.63
CA ILE A 157 12.17 -5.45 -13.86
C ILE A 157 12.07 -3.94 -13.97
N LYS A 158 11.09 -3.45 -14.75
CA LYS A 158 10.89 -2.02 -14.93
C LYS A 158 10.55 -1.30 -13.62
N VAL A 159 9.62 -1.86 -12.84
CA VAL A 159 9.24 -1.29 -11.53
C VAL A 159 10.41 -1.36 -10.56
N SER A 160 11.14 -2.49 -10.51
CA SER A 160 12.32 -2.63 -9.64
C SER A 160 13.41 -1.61 -9.98
N LEU A 161 13.67 -1.36 -11.25
CA LEU A 161 14.63 -0.33 -11.67
C LEU A 161 14.19 1.08 -11.26
N ILE A 162 12.91 1.42 -11.44
CA ILE A 162 12.37 2.72 -11.00
C ILE A 162 12.47 2.83 -9.47
N THR A 163 12.11 1.78 -8.76
CA THR A 163 12.17 1.76 -7.29
C THR A 163 13.61 1.93 -6.79
N ALA A 164 14.55 1.15 -7.31
CA ALA A 164 15.94 1.12 -6.83
C ALA A 164 16.74 2.36 -7.24
N PHE A 165 16.55 2.85 -8.46
CA PHE A 165 17.43 3.90 -9.02
C PHE A 165 16.80 5.30 -9.04
N VAL A 166 15.49 5.42 -8.86
CA VAL A 166 14.80 6.72 -8.84
C VAL A 166 14.20 6.99 -7.46
N LEU A 167 13.28 6.14 -7.00
CA LEU A 167 12.51 6.46 -5.79
C LEU A 167 13.31 6.26 -4.51
N LEU A 168 14.04 5.15 -4.38
CA LEU A 168 14.82 4.87 -3.18
C LEU A 168 15.88 5.95 -2.92
N PRO A 169 16.70 6.42 -3.90
CA PRO A 169 17.61 7.53 -3.66
C PRO A 169 16.89 8.83 -3.29
N ILE A 170 15.74 9.12 -3.90
CA ILE A 170 14.96 10.32 -3.56
C ILE A 170 14.47 10.24 -2.12
N VAL A 171 13.85 9.12 -1.72
CA VAL A 171 13.34 8.94 -0.35
C VAL A 171 14.48 8.95 0.66
N TYR A 172 15.63 8.34 0.34
CA TYR A 172 16.80 8.38 1.20
C TYR A 172 17.30 9.81 1.44
N VAL A 173 17.42 10.62 0.37
CA VAL A 173 17.80 12.04 0.49
C VAL A 173 16.76 12.83 1.29
N ILE A 174 15.46 12.57 1.10
CA ILE A 174 14.40 13.22 1.90
C ILE A 174 14.56 12.88 3.38
N ASN A 175 14.77 11.62 3.74
CA ASN A 175 15.03 11.23 5.13
C ASN A 175 16.24 11.98 5.71
N LEU A 176 17.34 12.10 4.95
CA LEU A 176 18.53 12.85 5.39
C LEU A 176 18.25 14.34 5.62
N ILE A 177 17.43 14.97 4.76
CA ILE A 177 17.09 16.39 4.85
C ILE A 177 16.17 16.65 6.04
N LEU A 178 15.19 15.77 6.27
CA LEU A 178 14.22 15.92 7.34
C LEU A 178 14.83 15.61 8.72
N GLY A 179 15.80 14.68 8.76
CA GLY A 179 16.36 14.17 10.01
C GLY A 179 15.35 13.40 10.85
N GLU A 180 15.78 12.96 12.03
CA GLU A 180 14.87 12.26 12.96
C GLU A 180 13.65 13.14 13.32
N PRO A 181 12.45 12.55 13.40
CA PRO A 181 12.15 11.10 13.37
C PRO A 181 11.84 10.52 11.98
N ALA A 182 12.01 11.26 10.88
CA ALA A 182 11.69 10.76 9.53
C ALA A 182 12.45 9.48 9.18
N ASN A 183 11.70 8.41 8.86
CA ASN A 183 12.24 7.09 8.56
C ASN A 183 11.42 6.38 7.48
N PHE A 184 11.16 7.08 6.37
CA PHE A 184 10.40 6.51 5.25
C PHE A 184 11.14 5.31 4.66
N TRP A 185 10.40 4.25 4.36
CA TRP A 185 10.88 2.96 3.86
C TRP A 185 11.86 2.25 4.80
N TYR A 186 11.92 2.66 6.08
CA TYR A 186 12.86 2.13 7.07
C TYR A 186 14.32 2.21 6.63
N LEU A 187 14.68 3.29 5.91
CA LEU A 187 16.03 3.48 5.37
C LEU A 187 17.02 3.99 6.41
N MET A 188 16.54 4.55 7.51
CA MET A 188 17.39 5.16 8.55
C MET A 188 17.48 4.29 9.80
N ALA A 189 16.40 3.63 10.17
CA ALA A 189 16.30 2.74 11.33
C ALA A 189 15.34 1.58 11.02
N LYS A 190 15.48 0.46 11.72
CA LYS A 190 14.51 -0.65 11.68
C LYS A 190 13.19 -0.21 12.31
N PRO A 191 12.05 -0.82 11.92
CA PRO A 191 10.78 -0.56 12.60
C PRO A 191 10.86 -0.94 14.07
N ASP A 192 10.09 -0.24 14.89
CA ASP A 192 9.95 -0.58 16.30
C ASP A 192 9.23 -1.92 16.47
N GLY A 193 9.65 -2.69 17.46
CA GLY A 193 9.09 -4.02 17.69
C GLY A 193 9.78 -5.15 16.91
N ALA A 194 9.37 -6.39 17.17
CA ALA A 194 9.93 -7.57 16.51
C ALA A 194 9.44 -7.66 15.06
N SER A 195 10.36 -7.64 14.12
CA SER A 195 10.06 -7.70 12.69
C SER A 195 11.00 -8.64 11.94
N LEU A 196 10.61 -9.03 10.72
CA LEU A 196 11.49 -9.78 9.82
C LEU A 196 12.80 -9.00 9.52
N MET A 197 12.79 -7.68 9.68
CA MET A 197 13.97 -6.83 9.49
C MET A 197 15.08 -7.11 10.50
N ASP A 198 14.77 -7.72 11.65
CA ASP A 198 15.75 -8.04 12.69
C ASP A 198 16.76 -9.11 12.26
N VAL A 199 16.38 -9.95 11.28
CA VAL A 199 17.25 -10.98 10.69
C VAL A 199 18.32 -10.37 9.76
N PHE A 200 18.11 -9.15 9.27
CA PHE A 200 18.99 -8.50 8.32
C PHE A 200 19.92 -7.48 9.03
N PRO A 201 21.03 -7.08 8.37
CA PRO A 201 21.90 -6.00 8.86
C PRO A 201 21.13 -4.71 9.08
N ASP A 202 21.72 -3.77 9.83
CA ASP A 202 21.12 -2.45 10.03
C ASP A 202 21.05 -1.64 8.73
N PRO A 203 20.11 -0.71 8.62
CA PRO A 203 20.00 0.21 7.51
C PRO A 203 21.32 1.00 7.28
N PRO A 204 21.70 1.29 6.04
CA PRO A 204 21.03 0.91 4.79
C PRO A 204 21.42 -0.47 4.23
N TYR A 205 22.30 -1.23 4.92
CA TYR A 205 22.85 -2.50 4.42
C TYR A 205 21.83 -3.62 4.26
N HIS A 206 20.71 -3.57 5.02
CA HIS A 206 19.60 -4.52 4.86
C HIS A 206 19.04 -4.57 3.42
N LEU A 207 19.15 -3.46 2.65
CA LEU A 207 18.69 -3.38 1.26
C LEU A 207 19.41 -4.35 0.32
N LEU A 208 20.66 -4.72 0.63
CA LEU A 208 21.41 -5.70 -0.16
C LEU A 208 20.80 -7.09 -0.11
N TYR A 209 20.03 -7.39 0.93
CA TYR A 209 19.39 -8.69 1.15
C TYR A 209 17.89 -8.62 0.83
N THR A 210 17.20 -7.58 1.31
CA THR A 210 15.75 -7.45 1.15
C THR A 210 15.35 -7.15 -0.30
N THR A 211 16.15 -6.40 -1.05
CA THR A 211 15.85 -6.09 -2.46
C THR A 211 15.87 -7.34 -3.35
N PRO A 212 16.93 -8.18 -3.37
CA PRO A 212 16.92 -9.43 -4.13
C PRO A 212 15.80 -10.38 -3.70
N LEU A 213 15.52 -10.46 -2.39
CA LEU A 213 14.44 -11.30 -1.87
C LEU A 213 13.08 -10.83 -2.38
N ALA A 214 12.80 -9.53 -2.33
CA ALA A 214 11.58 -8.95 -2.84
C ALA A 214 11.41 -9.20 -4.34
N ILE A 215 12.47 -9.02 -5.14
CA ILE A 215 12.45 -9.32 -6.58
C ILE A 215 12.16 -10.81 -6.83
N ALA A 216 12.81 -11.71 -6.11
CA ALA A 216 12.58 -13.14 -6.24
C ALA A 216 11.13 -13.54 -5.90
N CYS A 217 10.56 -12.98 -4.83
CA CYS A 217 9.16 -13.19 -4.46
C CYS A 217 8.21 -12.69 -5.55
N LEU A 218 8.46 -11.50 -6.10
CA LEU A 218 7.63 -10.93 -7.16
C LEU A 218 7.70 -11.75 -8.46
N LEU A 219 8.89 -12.23 -8.85
CA LEU A 219 9.06 -13.10 -10.02
C LEU A 219 8.30 -14.40 -9.85
N TYR A 220 8.43 -15.04 -8.69
CA TYR A 220 7.72 -16.30 -8.41
C TYR A 220 6.20 -16.13 -8.47
N THR A 221 5.66 -15.03 -7.92
CA THR A 221 4.20 -14.77 -7.95
C THR A 221 3.70 -14.45 -9.35
N SER A 222 4.51 -13.85 -10.23
CA SER A 222 4.11 -13.55 -11.60
C SER A 222 4.10 -14.80 -12.49
N ASP A 223 5.08 -15.68 -12.32
CA ASP A 223 5.13 -16.96 -13.07
C ASP A 223 3.92 -17.85 -12.72
N ALA A 224 3.57 -17.91 -11.42
CA ALA A 224 2.38 -18.61 -10.97
C ALA A 224 1.07 -18.01 -11.53
N ALA A 225 1.01 -16.70 -11.72
CA ALA A 225 -0.16 -16.03 -12.31
C ALA A 225 -0.28 -16.29 -13.83
N ASP A 226 0.83 -16.37 -14.54
CA ASP A 226 0.85 -16.68 -15.97
C ASP A 226 0.46 -18.14 -16.24
N GLU A 227 0.87 -19.10 -15.40
CA GLU A 227 0.46 -20.50 -15.47
C GLU A 227 -1.05 -20.70 -15.24
N LEU A 228 -1.66 -19.93 -14.36
CA LEU A 228 -3.11 -20.00 -14.07
C LEU A 228 -3.98 -19.38 -15.17
N THR A 229 -3.39 -18.64 -16.10
CA THR A 229 -4.10 -17.90 -17.17
C THR A 229 -3.84 -18.46 -18.55
N SER A 230 -2.95 -19.45 -18.69
CA SER A 230 -2.67 -20.23 -19.91
C SER A 230 -3.64 -21.42 -20.05
#